data_93625a8a4a0c01a7cc6426ffaabace18
#
_entry.id   93625a8a4a0c01a7cc6426ffaabace18
#
_cell.length_a   1.000
_cell.length_b   1.000
_cell.length_c   1.000
_cell.angle_alpha   90.00
_cell.angle_beta   90.00
_cell.angle_gamma   90.00
#
_symmetry.space_group_name_H-M   'P 1'
#
loop_
_entity.id
_entity.type
_entity.pdbx_description
1 polymer ?
#
loop_
_entity_poly.entity_id
_entity_poly.type
_entity_poly.pdbx_seq_one_letter_code
_entity_poly.pdbx_strand_id
1 'polypeptide(L)'
;EKERKKGDRIMVTRPSGKEWITALGCDIFGGGIGALGWKAGDMDLTWDRTISEVNGNQITLDAPLTVALDTQYGASSLILYQWNGRIQECGIENMTLVSDYDRRYSKDEDHCWTGISIGEAENCWVRQVSFRHFSGSAVIVQRTGSRITVEDCISREPVSEIGGMRRCTFHTLGQQTLFQRCYSEQGIHDFAAGYCAAGPNAFVQCDSYESLGFSGSIDSWACGLLFDVVNIDGHNLTFKNLGQDKNGAGWNTANSLFWQCTAAEIECYTPAKDAKNRAYGCWAQFSGDGEWAESNNHVQPRSIFYAQLEERLQKKCAERARILPRNTSATSSPTVEVAMELAKEAYEPRLTLEHWIEEREFAPSVSVAGLKSIEDIKEKKTIQGETRDLPEMVIANGRVQMDGALLVGKSRTTPWWNGKLRTNYLKKASPAITRFVPGREGLGLTDRIDSVVNFMKRNNILVFDQNYGLWYDRRRDDHERIRRRDGDVWGPFYEQPFGRSGQGIAWEGLSKYDLNRPNAWYWARLKEFVEKGSREGLLLFHENYFQHNILEAGAHWVDCPWRSS
;
A
#
# COMPACT_ATOMS: atom_id res chain seq x y z
N GLU A 1 33.29 12.31 14.82
CA GLU A 1 32.59 11.91 13.60
C GLU A 1 33.27 10.66 13.04
N LYS A 2 32.49 9.61 12.80
CA LYS A 2 33.03 8.37 12.26
C LYS A 2 33.35 8.61 10.77
N GLU A 3 34.57 8.31 10.35
CA GLU A 3 34.97 8.44 8.97
C GLU A 3 34.12 7.56 8.05
N ARG A 4 33.53 8.13 7.01
CA ARG A 4 32.68 7.45 6.04
C ARG A 4 33.54 6.74 5.00
N LYS A 5 33.16 5.53 4.62
CA LYS A 5 33.92 4.71 3.64
C LYS A 5 33.00 4.00 2.66
N LYS A 6 33.57 3.58 1.55
CA LYS A 6 32.91 2.70 0.57
C LYS A 6 32.34 1.46 1.27
N GLY A 7 31.09 1.12 0.95
CA GLY A 7 30.35 -0.01 1.52
C GLY A 7 29.55 0.34 2.78
N ASP A 8 29.72 1.54 3.35
CA ASP A 8 28.90 1.96 4.48
C ASP A 8 27.43 2.14 4.04
N ARG A 9 26.53 1.66 4.88
CA ARG A 9 25.09 1.89 4.70
C ARG A 9 24.66 3.18 5.37
N ILE A 10 23.86 3.95 4.66
CA ILE A 10 23.38 5.24 5.12
C ILE A 10 21.88 5.41 4.87
N MET A 11 21.26 6.12 5.80
CA MET A 11 19.94 6.70 5.60
C MET A 11 20.10 8.19 5.31
N VAL A 12 19.63 8.61 4.13
CA VAL A 12 19.55 10.04 3.77
C VAL A 12 18.12 10.49 3.96
N THR A 13 17.90 11.49 4.79
CA THR A 13 16.55 12.02 5.05
C THR A 13 16.45 13.46 4.57
N ARG A 14 15.46 13.73 3.73
CA ARG A 14 15.01 15.07 3.35
C ARG A 14 13.77 15.42 4.16
N PRO A 15 13.84 16.47 4.98
CA PRO A 15 12.67 16.90 5.75
C PRO A 15 11.65 17.60 4.85
N SER A 16 10.38 17.52 5.22
CA SER A 16 9.28 18.32 4.67
C SER A 16 9.05 19.55 5.54
N GLY A 17 9.74 20.66 5.22
CA GLY A 17 9.62 21.92 5.93
C GLY A 17 8.32 22.68 5.59
N LYS A 18 7.93 23.63 6.44
CA LYS A 18 6.72 24.43 6.26
C LYS A 18 6.73 25.22 4.95
N GLU A 19 7.87 25.84 4.63
CA GLU A 19 8.05 26.64 3.42
C GLU A 19 7.84 25.80 2.16
N TRP A 20 8.35 24.58 2.17
CA TRP A 20 8.16 23.63 1.06
C TRP A 20 6.69 23.19 0.93
N ILE A 21 6.00 22.92 2.03
CA ILE A 21 4.58 22.55 2.04
C ILE A 21 3.73 23.69 1.47
N THR A 22 4.00 24.92 1.90
CA THR A 22 3.30 26.12 1.39
C THR A 22 3.60 26.35 -0.10
N ALA A 23 4.85 26.16 -0.53
CA ALA A 23 5.21 26.30 -1.95
C ALA A 23 4.47 25.29 -2.86
N LEU A 24 4.10 24.13 -2.33
CA LEU A 24 3.29 23.12 -3.02
C LEU A 24 1.76 23.36 -2.90
N GLY A 25 1.33 24.36 -2.13
CA GLY A 25 -0.09 24.59 -1.85
C GLY A 25 -0.74 23.45 -1.05
N CYS A 26 0.04 22.76 -0.23
CA CYS A 26 -0.40 21.58 0.53
C CYS A 26 -0.60 21.85 2.02
N ASP A 27 -0.53 23.08 2.45
CA ASP A 27 -0.78 23.51 3.84
C ASP A 27 -2.26 23.66 4.18
N ILE A 28 -3.11 23.86 3.17
CA ILE A 28 -4.56 24.01 3.33
C ILE A 28 -5.30 23.16 2.28
N PHE A 29 -6.24 22.34 2.75
CA PHE A 29 -7.15 21.57 1.91
C PHE A 29 -8.60 21.79 2.31
N GLY A 30 -9.53 21.63 1.36
CA GLY A 30 -10.94 21.45 1.64
C GLY A 30 -11.66 22.64 2.24
N GLY A 31 -11.79 23.73 1.51
CA GLY A 31 -12.72 24.80 1.85
C GLY A 31 -12.30 25.71 2.99
N GLY A 32 -11.01 25.85 3.23
CA GLY A 32 -10.47 26.83 4.19
C GLY A 32 -10.36 26.35 5.64
N ILE A 33 -10.52 25.08 5.89
CA ILE A 33 -10.23 24.48 7.19
C ILE A 33 -8.72 24.20 7.27
N GLY A 34 -7.94 25.15 7.77
CA GLY A 34 -6.47 25.08 7.82
C GLY A 34 -5.88 23.92 8.64
N ALA A 35 -6.71 23.20 9.40
CA ALA A 35 -6.29 22.03 10.16
C ALA A 35 -5.99 20.79 9.28
N LEU A 36 -6.40 20.77 8.02
CA LEU A 36 -6.37 19.61 7.15
C LEU A 36 -5.19 19.57 6.16
N GLY A 37 -4.31 20.56 6.16
CA GLY A 37 -3.09 20.59 5.35
C GLY A 37 -1.99 19.65 5.86
N TRP A 38 -0.93 19.47 5.06
CA TRP A 38 0.28 18.82 5.51
C TRP A 38 0.96 19.67 6.60
N LYS A 39 1.68 19.02 7.49
CA LYS A 39 2.48 19.67 8.52
C LYS A 39 3.94 19.28 8.34
N ALA A 40 4.84 20.11 8.84
CA ALA A 40 6.26 19.83 8.81
C ALA A 40 6.56 18.44 9.39
N GLY A 41 7.27 17.62 8.65
CA GLY A 41 7.58 16.24 8.95
C GLY A 41 6.56 15.19 8.44
N ASP A 42 5.43 15.61 7.84
CA ASP A 42 4.44 14.65 7.32
C ASP A 42 4.94 13.88 6.11
N MET A 43 5.70 14.55 5.25
CA MET A 43 6.14 14.07 3.94
C MET A 43 7.66 13.95 3.86
N ASP A 44 8.30 13.59 4.96
CA ASP A 44 9.75 13.34 4.97
C ASP A 44 10.08 12.14 4.08
N LEU A 45 11.09 12.30 3.24
CA LEU A 45 11.62 11.22 2.41
C LEU A 45 12.89 10.67 3.02
N THR A 46 13.00 9.37 3.07
CA THR A 46 14.19 8.68 3.56
C THR A 46 14.64 7.63 2.57
N TRP A 47 15.88 7.75 2.11
CA TRP A 47 16.53 6.80 1.20
C TRP A 47 17.52 5.94 1.95
N ASP A 48 17.40 4.64 1.76
CA ASP A 48 18.40 3.64 2.16
C ASP A 48 19.40 3.48 1.01
N ARG A 49 20.66 3.80 1.24
CA ARG A 49 21.71 3.79 0.22
C ARG A 49 22.99 3.18 0.75
N THR A 50 23.82 2.72 -0.19
CA THR A 50 25.18 2.28 0.09
C THR A 50 26.15 3.26 -0.54
N ILE A 51 27.19 3.63 0.19
CA ILE A 51 28.26 4.47 -0.34
C ILE A 51 29.09 3.63 -1.34
N SER A 52 29.06 4.02 -2.60
CA SER A 52 29.85 3.38 -3.66
C SER A 52 31.26 3.94 -3.78
N GLU A 53 31.42 5.24 -3.46
CA GLU A 53 32.71 5.92 -3.50
C GLU A 53 32.73 7.11 -2.54
N VAL A 54 33.92 7.39 -1.99
CA VAL A 54 34.20 8.60 -1.20
C VAL A 54 35.41 9.29 -1.79
N ASN A 55 35.27 10.56 -2.17
CA ASN A 55 36.34 11.39 -2.70
C ASN A 55 36.33 12.76 -1.98
N GLY A 56 37.16 12.88 -0.95
CA GLY A 56 37.16 14.04 -0.06
C GLY A 56 35.77 14.24 0.59
N ASN A 57 35.13 15.37 0.29
CA ASN A 57 33.81 15.70 0.79
C ASN A 57 32.67 15.19 -0.11
N GLN A 58 32.98 14.51 -1.20
CA GLN A 58 31.99 13.96 -2.12
C GLN A 58 31.73 12.48 -1.82
N ILE A 59 30.45 12.13 -1.76
CA ILE A 59 29.99 10.75 -1.57
C ILE A 59 29.15 10.37 -2.78
N THR A 60 29.53 9.28 -3.45
CA THR A 60 28.75 8.67 -4.51
C THR A 60 27.91 7.55 -3.93
N LEU A 61 26.62 7.53 -4.27
CA LEU A 61 25.67 6.53 -3.82
C LEU A 61 25.47 5.45 -4.87
N ASP A 62 25.04 4.27 -4.43
CA ASP A 62 24.70 3.12 -5.28
C ASP A 62 23.46 3.33 -6.14
N ALA A 63 22.57 4.22 -5.72
CA ALA A 63 21.39 4.65 -6.49
C ALA A 63 21.10 6.13 -6.26
N PRO A 64 20.47 6.83 -7.24
CA PRO A 64 20.18 8.25 -7.11
C PRO A 64 19.16 8.54 -6.02
N LEU A 65 19.21 9.77 -5.51
CA LEU A 65 18.10 10.37 -4.78
C LEU A 65 17.08 10.88 -5.80
N THR A 66 15.80 10.76 -5.48
CA THR A 66 14.70 11.04 -6.40
C THR A 66 14.20 12.47 -6.35
N VAL A 67 14.68 13.26 -5.40
CA VAL A 67 14.45 14.70 -5.29
C VAL A 67 15.73 15.43 -4.88
N ALA A 68 15.79 16.72 -5.19
CA ALA A 68 16.88 17.56 -4.76
C ALA A 68 16.91 17.77 -3.23
N LEU A 69 18.10 17.90 -2.70
CA LEU A 69 18.35 18.29 -1.31
C LEU A 69 18.65 19.79 -1.29
N ASP A 70 17.64 20.60 -1.05
CA ASP A 70 17.76 22.05 -1.00
C ASP A 70 17.63 22.55 0.45
N THR A 71 18.66 23.20 0.94
CA THR A 71 18.72 23.73 2.31
C THR A 71 17.69 24.84 2.56
N GLN A 72 17.19 25.48 1.52
CA GLN A 72 16.08 26.43 1.62
C GLN A 72 14.84 25.81 2.26
N TYR A 73 14.60 24.52 1.98
CA TYR A 73 13.43 23.80 2.47
C TYR A 73 13.71 22.87 3.66
N GLY A 74 14.89 23.01 4.27
CA GLY A 74 15.30 22.27 5.45
C GLY A 74 16.60 21.48 5.25
N ALA A 75 17.38 21.39 6.31
CA ALA A 75 18.63 20.66 6.29
C ALA A 75 18.39 19.14 6.23
N SER A 76 18.88 18.52 5.19
CA SER A 76 18.88 17.07 5.07
C SER A 76 19.88 16.42 6.02
N SER A 77 19.63 15.20 6.44
CA SER A 77 20.52 14.45 7.31
C SER A 77 21.02 13.17 6.64
N LEU A 78 22.23 12.75 7.04
CA LEU A 78 22.82 11.49 6.64
C LEU A 78 23.27 10.74 7.89
N ILE A 79 22.72 9.54 8.09
CA ILE A 79 22.99 8.71 9.26
C ILE A 79 23.58 7.39 8.81
N LEU A 80 24.74 7.02 9.38
CA LEU A 80 25.30 5.68 9.23
C LEU A 80 24.47 4.70 10.07
N TYR A 81 24.14 3.55 9.52
CA TYR A 81 23.38 2.54 10.22
C TYR A 81 23.89 1.11 9.95
N GLN A 82 23.52 0.20 10.80
CA GLN A 82 23.67 -1.24 10.62
C GLN A 82 22.34 -1.91 10.91
N TRP A 83 21.98 -2.87 10.08
CA TRP A 83 20.74 -3.63 10.26
C TRP A 83 21.04 -5.12 10.27
N ASN A 84 21.28 -5.63 11.46
CA ASN A 84 21.48 -7.04 11.67
C ASN A 84 20.13 -7.78 11.58
N GLY A 85 20.08 -8.86 10.83
CA GLY A 85 18.87 -9.67 10.67
C GLY A 85 17.92 -9.21 9.55
N ARG A 86 18.31 -8.24 8.70
CA ARG A 86 17.60 -7.95 7.47
C ARG A 86 17.63 -9.17 6.55
N ILE A 87 16.48 -9.59 6.06
CA ILE A 87 16.35 -10.72 5.14
C ILE A 87 16.97 -10.34 3.78
N GLN A 88 17.78 -11.22 3.22
CA GLN A 88 18.43 -10.98 1.95
C GLN A 88 18.44 -12.23 1.08
N GLU A 89 18.50 -12.02 -0.25
CA GLU A 89 18.66 -13.08 -1.26
C GLU A 89 17.63 -14.21 -1.13
N CYS A 90 16.38 -13.86 -0.82
CA CYS A 90 15.26 -14.81 -0.69
C CYS A 90 14.21 -14.56 -1.77
N GLY A 91 13.55 -15.62 -2.22
CA GLY A 91 12.51 -15.51 -3.23
C GLY A 91 11.36 -16.48 -3.03
N ILE A 92 10.22 -16.12 -3.61
CA ILE A 92 9.02 -16.95 -3.71
C ILE A 92 8.74 -17.13 -5.19
N GLU A 93 8.64 -18.38 -5.63
CA GLU A 93 8.51 -18.72 -7.05
C GLU A 93 7.56 -19.88 -7.33
N ASN A 94 7.01 -19.89 -8.55
CA ASN A 94 6.36 -21.04 -9.17
C ASN A 94 5.24 -21.63 -8.32
N MET A 95 4.30 -20.80 -7.89
CA MET A 95 3.15 -21.29 -7.12
C MET A 95 1.87 -20.51 -7.43
N THR A 96 0.76 -21.08 -7.06
CA THR A 96 -0.54 -20.42 -7.04
C THR A 96 -0.97 -20.21 -5.59
N LEU A 97 -1.29 -18.97 -5.24
CA LEU A 97 -1.85 -18.60 -3.95
C LEU A 97 -3.34 -18.30 -4.14
N VAL A 98 -4.17 -18.98 -3.40
CA VAL A 98 -5.63 -18.80 -3.45
C VAL A 98 -6.11 -18.42 -2.07
N SER A 99 -6.77 -17.27 -1.96
CA SER A 99 -7.46 -16.89 -0.73
C SER A 99 -8.82 -17.55 -0.72
N ASP A 100 -9.05 -18.46 0.22
CA ASP A 100 -10.34 -19.14 0.37
C ASP A 100 -11.34 -18.21 1.08
N TYR A 101 -12.53 -18.05 0.50
CA TYR A 101 -13.56 -17.15 0.97
C TYR A 101 -14.94 -17.82 1.01
N ASP A 102 -15.86 -17.29 1.77
CA ASP A 102 -17.23 -17.80 1.81
C ASP A 102 -18.02 -17.40 0.55
N ARG A 103 -18.18 -18.34 -0.38
CA ARG A 103 -18.84 -18.13 -1.68
C ARG A 103 -20.31 -17.73 -1.58
N ARG A 104 -20.93 -17.83 -0.40
CA ARG A 104 -22.28 -17.30 -0.17
C ARG A 104 -22.31 -15.77 -0.16
N TYR A 105 -21.15 -15.16 0.06
CA TYR A 105 -20.97 -13.71 0.12
C TYR A 105 -20.02 -13.28 -0.99
N SER A 106 -20.58 -12.69 -2.05
CA SER A 106 -19.81 -12.31 -3.25
C SER A 106 -18.71 -11.27 -3.00
N LYS A 107 -18.76 -10.58 -1.87
CA LYS A 107 -17.81 -9.56 -1.44
C LYS A 107 -17.30 -9.86 -0.03
N ASP A 108 -17.08 -11.13 0.26
CA ASP A 108 -16.49 -11.54 1.51
C ASP A 108 -15.16 -10.83 1.73
N GLU A 109 -14.86 -10.45 2.95
CA GLU A 109 -13.59 -9.86 3.34
C GLU A 109 -12.97 -10.59 4.55
N ASP A 110 -13.64 -11.64 5.02
CA ASP A 110 -13.22 -12.45 6.16
C ASP A 110 -12.22 -13.55 5.72
N HIS A 111 -11.31 -13.18 4.82
CA HIS A 111 -10.29 -14.05 4.26
C HIS A 111 -8.96 -13.31 4.06
N CYS A 112 -7.96 -13.93 3.43
CA CYS A 112 -6.65 -13.32 3.27
C CYS A 112 -6.71 -12.08 2.38
N TRP A 113 -6.28 -10.95 2.93
CA TRP A 113 -6.21 -9.68 2.21
C TRP A 113 -4.97 -9.55 1.34
N THR A 114 -3.84 -10.08 1.79
CA THR A 114 -2.55 -9.93 1.12
C THR A 114 -1.94 -11.29 0.83
N GLY A 115 -1.55 -11.51 -0.42
CA GLY A 115 -0.86 -12.73 -0.83
C GLY A 115 0.56 -12.78 -0.27
N ILE A 116 1.38 -11.79 -0.63
CA ILE A 116 2.76 -11.69 -0.18
C ILE A 116 3.04 -10.28 0.32
N SER A 117 3.53 -10.15 1.55
CA SER A 117 4.01 -8.89 2.12
C SER A 117 5.51 -8.99 2.38
N ILE A 118 6.28 -8.05 1.80
CA ILE A 118 7.75 -8.04 1.88
C ILE A 118 8.19 -6.82 2.68
N GLY A 119 8.70 -7.05 3.88
CA GLY A 119 9.27 -6.03 4.75
C GLY A 119 10.58 -6.48 5.34
N GLU A 120 11.41 -5.53 5.79
CA GLU A 120 12.72 -5.80 6.41
C GLU A 120 13.63 -6.67 5.53
N ALA A 121 13.49 -6.50 4.20
CA ALA A 121 14.09 -7.35 3.19
C ALA A 121 14.86 -6.54 2.13
N GLU A 122 15.86 -7.17 1.54
CA GLU A 122 16.70 -6.59 0.48
C GLU A 122 17.12 -7.67 -0.52
N ASN A 123 17.23 -7.30 -1.81
CA ASN A 123 17.61 -8.22 -2.88
C ASN A 123 16.74 -9.48 -2.93
N CYS A 124 15.44 -9.34 -2.71
CA CYS A 124 14.48 -10.44 -2.71
C CYS A 124 13.57 -10.39 -3.94
N TRP A 125 12.88 -11.49 -4.22
CA TRP A 125 12.01 -11.53 -5.41
C TRP A 125 10.75 -12.37 -5.23
N VAL A 126 9.76 -12.05 -6.06
CA VAL A 126 8.56 -12.85 -6.28
C VAL A 126 8.49 -13.09 -7.79
N ARG A 127 8.43 -14.34 -8.21
CA ARG A 127 8.44 -14.69 -9.62
C ARG A 127 7.48 -15.82 -9.96
N GLN A 128 6.70 -15.60 -11.05
CA GLN A 128 5.82 -16.65 -11.60
C GLN A 128 4.83 -17.17 -10.53
N VAL A 129 4.20 -16.24 -9.83
CA VAL A 129 3.18 -16.53 -8.82
C VAL A 129 1.83 -16.04 -9.33
N SER A 130 0.84 -16.93 -9.28
CA SER A 130 -0.56 -16.59 -9.55
C SER A 130 -1.29 -16.35 -8.24
N PHE A 131 -2.07 -15.28 -8.19
CA PHE A 131 -2.86 -14.88 -7.03
C PHE A 131 -4.34 -14.89 -7.40
N ARG A 132 -5.19 -15.44 -6.53
CA ARG A 132 -6.64 -15.43 -6.70
C ARG A 132 -7.36 -15.02 -5.43
N HIS A 133 -8.38 -14.20 -5.58
CA HIS A 133 -9.34 -13.78 -4.56
C HIS A 133 -8.82 -12.86 -3.45
N PHE A 134 -7.61 -12.34 -3.53
CA PHE A 134 -7.09 -11.45 -2.48
C PHE A 134 -7.83 -10.11 -2.47
N SER A 135 -8.24 -9.65 -1.28
CA SER A 135 -9.03 -8.42 -1.10
C SER A 135 -8.20 -7.15 -1.18
N GLY A 136 -6.95 -7.21 -0.75
CA GLY A 136 -6.04 -6.06 -0.65
C GLY A 136 -4.99 -6.05 -1.75
N SER A 137 -3.91 -6.81 -1.56
CA SER A 137 -2.78 -6.84 -2.50
C SER A 137 -2.36 -8.26 -2.83
N ALA A 138 -2.04 -8.52 -4.09
CA ALA A 138 -1.32 -9.73 -4.47
C ALA A 138 0.10 -9.70 -3.89
N VAL A 139 0.83 -8.60 -4.15
CA VAL A 139 2.15 -8.34 -3.56
C VAL A 139 2.21 -6.91 -3.06
N ILE A 140 2.64 -6.75 -1.81
CA ILE A 140 2.98 -5.45 -1.25
C ILE A 140 4.43 -5.44 -0.76
N VAL A 141 5.20 -4.46 -1.23
CA VAL A 141 6.53 -4.18 -0.68
C VAL A 141 6.40 -3.08 0.35
N GLN A 142 6.72 -3.41 1.59
CA GLN A 142 6.65 -2.48 2.72
C GLN A 142 7.78 -1.43 2.63
N ARG A 143 7.64 -0.35 3.40
CA ARG A 143 8.61 0.78 3.43
C ARG A 143 10.06 0.36 3.68
N THR A 144 10.27 -0.75 4.39
CA THR A 144 11.58 -1.31 4.72
C THR A 144 12.12 -2.31 3.68
N GLY A 145 11.35 -2.56 2.62
CA GLY A 145 11.79 -3.35 1.46
C GLY A 145 12.64 -2.51 0.49
N SER A 146 13.75 -3.07 0.04
CA SER A 146 14.66 -2.43 -0.91
C SER A 146 15.19 -3.44 -1.92
N ARG A 147 15.32 -3.04 -3.18
CA ARG A 147 15.78 -3.93 -4.27
C ARG A 147 14.97 -5.21 -4.38
N ILE A 148 13.66 -5.04 -4.44
CA ILE A 148 12.71 -6.14 -4.59
C ILE A 148 12.27 -6.21 -6.05
N THR A 149 12.33 -7.40 -6.63
CA THR A 149 11.82 -7.67 -7.97
C THR A 149 10.57 -8.55 -7.89
N VAL A 150 9.49 -8.09 -8.51
CA VAL A 150 8.25 -8.87 -8.70
C VAL A 150 8.08 -9.03 -10.20
N GLU A 151 8.13 -10.26 -10.71
CA GLU A 151 8.09 -10.51 -12.15
C GLU A 151 7.23 -11.70 -12.54
N ASP A 152 6.63 -11.59 -13.71
CA ASP A 152 5.84 -12.67 -14.32
C ASP A 152 4.72 -13.16 -13.40
N CYS A 153 4.01 -12.24 -12.74
CA CYS A 153 2.97 -12.53 -11.76
C CYS A 153 1.58 -12.15 -12.29
N ILE A 154 0.59 -12.94 -11.92
CA ILE A 154 -0.81 -12.73 -12.33
C ILE A 154 -1.70 -12.62 -11.09
N SER A 155 -2.61 -11.64 -11.06
CA SER A 155 -3.65 -11.53 -10.03
C SER A 155 -5.02 -11.46 -10.66
N ARG A 156 -5.92 -12.38 -10.26
CA ARG A 156 -7.26 -12.53 -10.82
C ARG A 156 -8.34 -12.64 -9.76
N GLU A 157 -9.55 -12.28 -10.16
CA GLU A 157 -10.77 -12.54 -9.40
C GLU A 157 -10.69 -12.02 -7.96
N PRO A 158 -10.30 -10.77 -7.71
CA PRO A 158 -10.23 -10.25 -6.35
C PRO A 158 -11.62 -10.22 -5.71
N VAL A 159 -11.70 -10.63 -4.44
CA VAL A 159 -12.97 -10.69 -3.70
C VAL A 159 -12.95 -9.70 -2.56
N SER A 160 -13.75 -8.63 -2.68
CA SER A 160 -13.88 -7.58 -1.66
C SER A 160 -15.00 -6.61 -2.04
N GLU A 161 -15.34 -5.72 -1.15
CA GLU A 161 -16.01 -4.47 -1.51
C GLU A 161 -15.12 -3.65 -2.45
N ILE A 162 -15.73 -2.72 -3.21
CA ILE A 162 -15.02 -1.81 -4.09
C ILE A 162 -14.90 -0.46 -3.38
N GLY A 163 -13.68 -0.10 -3.02
CA GLY A 163 -13.39 1.17 -2.33
C GLY A 163 -12.25 1.04 -1.31
N GLY A 164 -11.74 2.17 -0.89
CA GLY A 164 -10.70 2.26 0.12
C GLY A 164 -9.36 1.69 -0.30
N MET A 165 -8.70 1.01 0.62
CA MET A 165 -7.39 0.37 0.41
C MET A 165 -7.51 -1.07 -0.09
N ARG A 166 -8.65 -1.42 -0.66
CA ARG A 166 -8.88 -2.71 -1.28
C ARG A 166 -8.28 -2.74 -2.67
N ARG A 167 -7.90 -3.91 -3.12
CA ARG A 167 -7.45 -4.16 -4.48
C ARG A 167 -6.34 -3.22 -4.97
N CYS A 168 -5.39 -2.90 -4.08
CA CYS A 168 -4.11 -2.31 -4.48
C CYS A 168 -3.17 -3.45 -4.88
N THR A 169 -3.31 -3.94 -6.10
CA THR A 169 -2.87 -5.28 -6.49
C THR A 169 -1.36 -5.49 -6.36
N PHE A 170 -0.57 -4.72 -7.12
CA PHE A 170 0.89 -4.72 -7.05
C PHE A 170 1.33 -3.38 -6.47
N HIS A 171 1.72 -3.39 -5.20
CA HIS A 171 1.86 -2.18 -4.41
C HIS A 171 3.25 -2.04 -3.80
N THR A 172 3.85 -0.86 -3.91
CA THR A 172 5.13 -0.56 -3.26
C THR A 172 5.07 0.69 -2.38
N LEU A 173 5.59 0.55 -1.18
CA LEU A 173 5.95 1.63 -0.27
C LEU A 173 7.47 1.68 -0.10
N GLY A 174 8.17 0.74 -0.72
CA GLY A 174 9.60 0.56 -0.64
C GLY A 174 10.39 1.45 -1.60
N GLN A 175 11.60 1.06 -1.85
CA GLN A 175 12.50 1.78 -2.75
C GLN A 175 13.35 0.81 -3.57
N GLN A 176 13.75 1.26 -4.75
CA GLN A 176 14.47 0.43 -5.72
C GLN A 176 13.69 -0.86 -6.03
N THR A 177 12.36 -0.77 -6.14
CA THR A 177 11.50 -1.90 -6.47
C THR A 177 11.21 -1.95 -7.96
N LEU A 178 11.16 -3.15 -8.50
CA LEU A 178 10.82 -3.42 -9.88
C LEU A 178 9.64 -4.39 -9.94
N PHE A 179 8.54 -3.95 -10.56
CA PHE A 179 7.46 -4.82 -10.97
C PHE A 179 7.53 -4.93 -12.49
N GLN A 180 7.77 -6.10 -13.01
CA GLN A 180 7.86 -6.28 -14.45
C GLN A 180 7.05 -7.48 -14.94
N ARG A 181 6.35 -7.29 -16.07
CA ARG A 181 5.48 -8.29 -16.64
C ARG A 181 4.51 -8.85 -15.60
N CYS A 182 3.77 -7.95 -14.96
CA CYS A 182 2.69 -8.30 -14.05
C CYS A 182 1.35 -8.01 -14.70
N TYR A 183 0.41 -8.92 -14.50
CA TYR A 183 -0.96 -8.81 -14.99
C TYR A 183 -1.95 -8.75 -13.82
N SER A 184 -2.92 -7.86 -13.89
CA SER A 184 -3.92 -7.64 -12.86
C SER A 184 -5.32 -7.52 -13.45
N GLU A 185 -6.31 -8.08 -12.78
CA GLU A 185 -7.72 -7.91 -13.12
C GLU A 185 -8.46 -7.19 -12.02
N GLN A 186 -9.35 -6.25 -12.40
CA GLN A 186 -10.34 -5.61 -11.54
C GLN A 186 -9.73 -4.99 -10.25
N GLY A 187 -8.50 -4.52 -10.33
CA GLY A 187 -7.90 -3.73 -9.27
C GLY A 187 -8.55 -2.36 -9.13
N ILE A 188 -8.55 -1.79 -7.94
CA ILE A 188 -8.86 -0.36 -7.78
C ILE A 188 -7.61 0.46 -8.07
N HIS A 189 -6.45 -0.08 -7.69
CA HIS A 189 -5.14 0.45 -8.00
C HIS A 189 -4.22 -0.71 -8.39
N ASP A 190 -4.27 -1.10 -9.66
CA ASP A 190 -3.58 -2.31 -10.12
C ASP A 190 -2.07 -2.24 -9.92
N PHE A 191 -1.47 -1.08 -10.24
CA PHE A 191 -0.05 -0.81 -10.07
C PHE A 191 0.10 0.46 -9.25
N ALA A 192 0.49 0.32 -7.98
CA ALA A 192 0.41 1.39 -7.01
C ALA A 192 1.74 1.63 -6.27
N ALA A 193 2.04 2.90 -6.06
CA ALA A 193 3.02 3.36 -5.08
C ALA A 193 2.33 4.34 -4.13
N GLY A 194 3.01 4.82 -3.10
CA GLY A 194 2.45 5.87 -2.29
C GLY A 194 3.06 6.02 -0.91
N TYR A 195 2.46 6.89 -0.10
CA TYR A 195 2.84 7.11 1.30
C TYR A 195 4.32 7.44 1.46
N CYS A 196 4.81 8.40 0.67
CA CYS A 196 6.22 8.83 0.69
C CYS A 196 7.20 7.73 0.27
N ALA A 197 6.82 6.87 -0.70
CA ALA A 197 7.76 5.93 -1.29
C ALA A 197 8.92 6.71 -1.93
N ALA A 198 10.12 6.53 -1.37
CA ALA A 198 11.25 7.38 -1.72
C ALA A 198 11.84 7.08 -3.12
N GLY A 199 11.60 5.86 -3.64
CA GLY A 199 12.09 5.44 -4.95
C GLY A 199 13.64 5.35 -5.08
N PRO A 200 14.11 5.19 -6.32
CA PRO A 200 13.34 4.99 -7.54
C PRO A 200 12.56 3.66 -7.53
N ASN A 201 11.37 3.64 -8.11
CA ASN A 201 10.56 2.43 -8.26
C ASN A 201 10.04 2.35 -9.71
N ALA A 202 9.91 1.14 -10.26
CA ALA A 202 9.51 0.96 -11.63
C ALA A 202 8.42 -0.12 -11.80
N PHE A 203 7.46 0.17 -12.68
CA PHE A 203 6.51 -0.77 -13.25
C PHE A 203 6.81 -0.88 -14.74
N VAL A 204 7.19 -2.07 -15.21
CA VAL A 204 7.71 -2.27 -16.57
C VAL A 204 6.93 -3.39 -17.27
N GLN A 205 6.33 -3.08 -18.42
CA GLN A 205 5.49 -4.03 -19.16
C GLN A 205 4.41 -4.68 -18.27
N CYS A 206 3.58 -3.87 -17.65
CA CYS A 206 2.49 -4.35 -16.82
C CYS A 206 1.15 -4.05 -17.50
N ASP A 207 0.24 -5.01 -17.46
CA ASP A 207 -1.08 -4.88 -18.03
C ASP A 207 -2.16 -5.07 -16.98
N SER A 208 -3.20 -4.24 -17.00
CA SER A 208 -4.42 -4.44 -16.22
C SER A 208 -5.62 -4.63 -17.12
N TYR A 209 -6.60 -5.35 -16.62
CA TYR A 209 -7.87 -5.60 -17.28
C TYR A 209 -9.03 -5.21 -16.37
N GLU A 210 -9.99 -4.47 -16.93
CA GLU A 210 -11.17 -3.97 -16.21
C GLU A 210 -10.83 -3.23 -14.92
N SER A 211 -9.84 -2.34 -14.95
CA SER A 211 -9.48 -1.53 -13.78
C SER A 211 -10.65 -0.73 -13.25
N LEU A 212 -10.81 -0.67 -11.93
CA LEU A 212 -11.90 0.01 -11.24
C LEU A 212 -11.51 1.37 -10.67
N GLY A 213 -10.24 1.74 -10.79
CA GLY A 213 -9.69 3.01 -10.36
C GLY A 213 -8.33 3.27 -11.02
N PHE A 214 -7.67 4.36 -10.67
CA PHE A 214 -6.42 4.74 -11.30
C PHE A 214 -5.22 3.94 -10.82
N SER A 215 -4.23 3.73 -11.67
CA SER A 215 -2.88 3.30 -11.29
C SER A 215 -1.94 4.50 -11.20
N GLY A 216 -0.99 4.46 -10.26
CA GLY A 216 -0.09 5.57 -9.94
C GLY A 216 0.29 5.61 -8.47
N SER A 217 0.55 6.80 -7.93
CA SER A 217 0.73 6.96 -6.49
C SER A 217 -0.62 7.22 -5.81
N ILE A 218 -0.98 6.38 -4.85
CA ILE A 218 -2.33 6.34 -4.27
C ILE A 218 -2.54 7.25 -3.06
N ASP A 219 -1.52 7.86 -2.57
CA ASP A 219 -1.59 8.89 -1.52
C ASP A 219 -0.50 9.91 -1.80
N SER A 220 0.12 10.38 -0.75
CA SER A 220 1.07 11.45 -0.84
C SER A 220 2.47 10.98 -1.14
N TRP A 221 3.07 11.71 -1.92
CA TRP A 221 4.39 12.17 -2.16
C TRP A 221 5.38 11.03 -2.40
N ALA A 222 5.02 10.09 -3.26
CA ALA A 222 6.02 9.21 -3.83
C ALA A 222 6.91 9.98 -4.81
N CYS A 223 8.15 9.55 -5.01
CA CYS A 223 9.06 10.23 -5.91
C CYS A 223 9.86 9.24 -6.76
N GLY A 224 10.15 9.65 -8.00
CA GLY A 224 10.98 8.86 -8.91
C GLY A 224 10.30 7.56 -9.32
N LEU A 225 9.03 7.63 -9.66
CA LEU A 225 8.28 6.50 -10.23
C LEU A 225 8.49 6.44 -11.74
N LEU A 226 8.68 5.25 -12.25
CA LEU A 226 8.68 4.95 -13.67
C LEU A 226 7.55 3.97 -14.00
N PHE A 227 6.65 4.36 -14.87
CA PHE A 227 5.73 3.47 -15.56
C PHE A 227 6.21 3.36 -17.00
N ASP A 228 6.67 2.19 -17.39
CA ASP A 228 7.33 1.94 -18.68
C ASP A 228 6.60 0.84 -19.44
N VAL A 229 5.94 1.20 -20.52
CA VAL A 229 5.12 0.27 -21.31
C VAL A 229 4.00 -0.36 -20.46
N VAL A 230 3.34 0.45 -19.65
CA VAL A 230 2.20 -0.01 -18.83
C VAL A 230 0.89 0.28 -19.54
N ASN A 231 0.01 -0.70 -19.54
CA ASN A 231 -1.31 -0.61 -20.15
C ASN A 231 -2.41 -0.77 -19.09
N ILE A 232 -3.31 0.22 -19.00
CA ILE A 232 -4.43 0.23 -18.07
C ILE A 232 -5.72 0.20 -18.85
N ASP A 233 -6.39 -0.93 -18.85
CA ASP A 233 -7.71 -1.07 -19.46
C ASP A 233 -8.78 -0.61 -18.47
N GLY A 234 -9.61 0.32 -18.95
CA GLY A 234 -10.81 0.79 -18.26
C GLY A 234 -10.62 2.01 -17.34
N HIS A 235 -9.38 2.43 -17.02
CA HIS A 235 -9.18 3.58 -16.11
C HIS A 235 -7.88 4.36 -16.40
N ASN A 236 -7.43 5.17 -15.46
CA ASN A 236 -6.40 6.21 -15.61
C ASN A 236 -5.03 5.80 -15.09
N LEU A 237 -4.00 6.43 -15.67
CA LEU A 237 -2.68 6.63 -15.03
C LEU A 237 -2.61 8.05 -14.49
N THR A 238 -2.18 8.22 -13.23
CA THR A 238 -2.40 9.50 -12.53
C THR A 238 -1.19 10.00 -11.76
N PHE A 239 -0.66 11.17 -12.15
CA PHE A 239 0.27 12.01 -11.40
C PHE A 239 -0.34 13.39 -11.22
N LYS A 240 -0.94 13.66 -10.06
CA LYS A 240 -1.63 14.92 -9.78
C LYS A 240 -1.77 15.26 -8.31
N ASN A 241 -2.35 16.40 -8.04
CA ASN A 241 -2.84 16.74 -6.71
C ASN A 241 -4.19 16.04 -6.50
N LEU A 242 -4.24 15.06 -5.61
CA LEU A 242 -5.44 14.30 -5.30
C LEU A 242 -6.40 15.05 -4.37
N GLY A 243 -6.00 16.24 -3.89
CA GLY A 243 -6.79 16.98 -2.92
C GLY A 243 -7.07 16.16 -1.67
N GLN A 244 -8.12 16.53 -0.98
CA GLN A 244 -8.54 15.85 0.24
C GLN A 244 -9.61 14.79 0.02
N ASP A 245 -10.42 14.99 -0.98
CA ASP A 245 -11.69 14.26 -1.19
C ASP A 245 -11.54 12.99 -2.01
N LYS A 246 -10.35 12.70 -2.50
CA LYS A 246 -10.03 11.51 -3.28
C LYS A 246 -9.02 10.64 -2.56
N ASN A 247 -8.43 9.72 -3.27
CA ASN A 247 -7.53 8.68 -2.76
C ASN A 247 -6.23 9.18 -2.10
N GLY A 248 -6.20 10.34 -1.51
CA GLY A 248 -5.06 10.90 -0.83
C GLY A 248 -5.23 12.37 -0.53
N ALA A 249 -4.23 12.98 0.07
CA ALA A 249 -4.19 14.38 0.39
C ALA A 249 -2.99 15.03 -0.29
N GLY A 250 -3.26 16.01 -1.14
CA GLY A 250 -2.23 16.78 -1.81
C GLY A 250 -1.58 16.05 -2.99
N TRP A 251 -0.38 16.47 -3.35
CA TRP A 251 0.36 15.90 -4.47
C TRP A 251 0.73 14.44 -4.23
N ASN A 252 0.36 13.58 -5.15
CA ASN A 252 0.62 12.14 -5.04
C ASN A 252 2.05 11.76 -5.41
N THR A 253 2.67 12.47 -6.37
CA THR A 253 4.03 12.15 -6.81
C THR A 253 4.76 13.35 -7.40
N ALA A 254 6.09 13.24 -7.47
CA ALA A 254 6.98 14.17 -8.15
C ALA A 254 8.14 13.44 -8.84
N ASN A 255 8.75 14.10 -9.83
CA ASN A 255 9.91 13.61 -10.58
C ASN A 255 9.69 12.20 -11.15
N SER A 256 8.50 11.96 -11.69
CA SER A 256 8.03 10.67 -12.15
C SER A 256 7.74 10.69 -13.66
N LEU A 257 7.76 9.52 -14.27
CA LEU A 257 7.70 9.38 -15.73
C LEU A 257 6.71 8.28 -16.17
N PHE A 258 5.85 8.63 -17.09
CA PHE A 258 5.13 7.69 -17.94
C PHE A 258 5.86 7.56 -19.29
N TRP A 259 6.34 6.39 -19.62
CA TRP A 259 7.03 6.10 -20.87
C TRP A 259 6.25 5.10 -21.70
N GLN A 260 5.72 5.55 -22.86
CA GLN A 260 4.94 4.71 -23.80
C GLN A 260 3.81 3.90 -23.12
N CYS A 261 3.15 4.51 -22.17
CA CYS A 261 2.00 3.93 -21.48
C CYS A 261 0.72 4.14 -22.27
N THR A 262 -0.25 3.27 -22.03
CA THR A 262 -1.60 3.35 -22.60
C THR A 262 -2.64 3.28 -21.48
N ALA A 263 -3.63 4.15 -21.49
CA ALA A 263 -4.72 4.17 -20.54
C ALA A 263 -5.95 4.86 -21.16
N ALA A 264 -7.10 4.81 -20.50
CA ALA A 264 -8.26 5.61 -20.91
C ALA A 264 -7.92 7.12 -20.82
N GLU A 265 -7.30 7.54 -19.73
CA GLU A 265 -6.77 8.89 -19.56
C GLU A 265 -5.41 8.83 -18.84
N ILE A 266 -4.51 9.75 -19.22
CA ILE A 266 -3.27 9.99 -18.49
C ILE A 266 -3.31 11.39 -17.94
N GLU A 267 -3.28 11.48 -16.61
CA GLU A 267 -3.25 12.72 -15.85
C GLU A 267 -1.81 12.97 -15.39
N CYS A 268 -1.17 13.99 -15.97
CA CYS A 268 0.23 14.31 -15.65
C CYS A 268 0.36 15.79 -15.33
N TYR A 269 0.50 16.11 -14.08
CA TYR A 269 0.58 17.47 -13.54
C TYR A 269 1.93 17.74 -12.90
N THR A 270 2.34 19.01 -12.88
CA THR A 270 3.59 19.50 -12.31
C THR A 270 3.37 20.03 -10.89
N PRO A 271 3.93 19.38 -9.85
CA PRO A 271 3.81 19.90 -8.47
C PRO A 271 4.46 21.25 -8.25
N ALA A 272 5.64 21.47 -8.84
CA ALA A 272 6.40 22.71 -8.75
C ALA A 272 7.39 22.82 -9.91
N LYS A 273 7.94 24.00 -10.13
CA LYS A 273 8.88 24.28 -11.23
C LYS A 273 10.02 23.26 -11.34
N ASP A 274 10.55 22.82 -10.21
CA ASP A 274 11.70 21.92 -10.13
C ASP A 274 11.33 20.49 -9.68
N ALA A 275 10.04 20.16 -9.67
CA ALA A 275 9.50 18.84 -9.32
C ALA A 275 8.50 18.38 -10.39
N LYS A 276 9.00 18.16 -11.61
CA LYS A 276 8.17 17.89 -12.78
C LYS A 276 7.85 16.41 -12.93
N ASN A 277 6.60 16.13 -13.29
CA ASN A 277 6.21 14.85 -13.82
C ASN A 277 6.18 14.88 -15.36
N ARG A 278 6.42 13.76 -16.01
CA ARG A 278 6.62 13.65 -17.45
C ARG A 278 5.82 12.50 -18.06
N ALA A 279 5.42 12.67 -19.31
CA ALA A 279 4.76 11.63 -20.10
C ALA A 279 5.27 11.67 -21.56
N TYR A 280 5.94 10.61 -21.99
CA TYR A 280 6.54 10.51 -23.32
C TYR A 280 6.01 9.29 -24.08
N GLY A 281 5.59 9.50 -25.34
CA GLY A 281 5.15 8.44 -26.24
C GLY A 281 3.88 7.73 -25.80
N CYS A 282 3.06 8.36 -24.97
CA CYS A 282 1.86 7.76 -24.37
C CYS A 282 0.63 7.85 -25.30
N TRP A 283 -0.31 6.92 -25.09
CA TRP A 283 -1.58 6.82 -25.82
C TRP A 283 -2.76 6.86 -24.87
N ALA A 284 -3.51 7.95 -24.85
CA ALA A 284 -4.65 8.16 -23.98
C ALA A 284 -5.42 9.43 -24.37
N GLN A 285 -6.46 9.76 -23.62
CA GLN A 285 -6.83 11.15 -23.39
C GLN A 285 -5.84 11.76 -22.39
N PHE A 286 -5.50 13.04 -22.57
CA PHE A 286 -4.46 13.68 -21.78
C PHE A 286 -4.99 14.86 -21.01
N SER A 287 -4.59 14.98 -19.74
CA SER A 287 -4.85 16.13 -18.91
C SER A 287 -3.64 16.50 -18.04
N GLY A 288 -3.48 17.78 -17.76
CA GLY A 288 -2.43 18.32 -16.90
C GLY A 288 -1.37 19.13 -17.59
N ASP A 289 -0.59 19.83 -16.77
CA ASP A 289 0.50 20.73 -17.15
C ASP A 289 1.89 20.11 -16.99
N GLY A 290 1.96 18.79 -16.93
CA GLY A 290 3.22 18.06 -16.93
C GLY A 290 4.03 18.27 -18.20
N GLU A 291 5.21 17.71 -18.24
CA GLU A 291 6.06 17.76 -19.44
C GLU A 291 5.67 16.63 -20.41
N TRP A 292 5.06 17.00 -21.53
CA TRP A 292 4.56 16.09 -22.54
C TRP A 292 5.45 16.06 -23.78
N ALA A 293 5.73 14.87 -24.31
CA ALA A 293 6.39 14.71 -25.59
C ALA A 293 5.86 13.48 -26.33
N GLU A 294 5.78 13.58 -27.66
CA GLU A 294 5.39 12.48 -28.56
C GLU A 294 4.05 11.83 -28.17
N SER A 295 3.08 12.62 -27.70
CA SER A 295 1.74 12.12 -27.37
C SER A 295 1.09 11.48 -28.60
N ASN A 296 0.50 10.29 -28.43
CA ASN A 296 -0.06 9.46 -29.50
C ASN A 296 0.96 9.12 -30.60
N ASN A 297 2.23 8.99 -30.24
CA ASN A 297 3.28 8.56 -31.15
C ASN A 297 4.22 7.58 -30.44
N HIS A 298 4.80 6.65 -31.19
CA HIS A 298 5.77 5.72 -30.65
C HIS A 298 7.18 6.33 -30.66
N VAL A 299 7.89 6.14 -29.58
CA VAL A 299 9.28 6.59 -29.41
C VAL A 299 10.25 5.42 -29.28
N GLN A 300 11.52 5.70 -29.51
CA GLN A 300 12.59 4.76 -29.22
C GLN A 300 13.46 5.32 -28.08
N PRO A 301 13.98 4.47 -27.19
CA PRO A 301 13.81 3.00 -27.14
C PRO A 301 12.37 2.61 -26.74
N ARG A 302 11.92 1.40 -27.08
CA ARG A 302 10.59 0.91 -26.73
C ARG A 302 10.38 0.88 -25.20
N SER A 303 11.39 0.49 -24.43
CA SER A 303 11.43 0.58 -22.97
C SER A 303 12.66 1.37 -22.54
N ILE A 304 12.40 2.44 -21.79
CA ILE A 304 13.51 3.25 -21.23
C ILE A 304 14.23 2.50 -20.11
N PHE A 305 13.52 1.69 -19.33
CA PHE A 305 14.11 0.90 -18.25
C PHE A 305 15.17 -0.07 -18.78
N TYR A 306 14.83 -0.86 -19.80
CA TYR A 306 15.76 -1.81 -20.37
C TYR A 306 16.91 -1.13 -21.09
N ALA A 307 16.68 -0.03 -21.80
CA ALA A 307 17.74 0.73 -22.43
C ALA A 307 18.76 1.26 -21.42
N GLN A 308 18.31 1.83 -20.32
CA GLN A 308 19.18 2.28 -19.23
C GLN A 308 19.91 1.11 -18.54
N LEU A 309 19.23 -0.02 -18.37
CA LEU A 309 19.83 -1.22 -17.79
C LEU A 309 20.94 -1.77 -18.69
N GLU A 310 20.71 -1.86 -19.99
CA GLU A 310 21.70 -2.31 -20.97
C GLU A 310 22.92 -1.38 -21.02
N GLU A 311 22.68 -0.06 -21.02
CA GLU A 311 23.76 0.94 -20.95
C GLU A 311 24.59 0.79 -19.67
N ARG A 312 23.95 0.67 -18.53
CA ARG A 312 24.64 0.52 -17.24
C ARG A 312 25.43 -0.78 -17.12
N LEU A 313 24.88 -1.88 -17.62
CA LEU A 313 25.50 -3.20 -17.55
C LEU A 313 26.48 -3.47 -18.71
N GLN A 314 26.48 -2.62 -19.74
CA GLN A 314 27.22 -2.85 -20.99
C GLN A 314 26.93 -4.23 -21.61
N LYS A 315 25.69 -4.70 -21.44
CA LYS A 315 25.23 -6.03 -21.85
C LYS A 315 23.78 -5.96 -22.32
N LYS A 316 23.48 -6.65 -23.42
CA LYS A 316 22.10 -6.78 -23.90
C LYS A 316 21.26 -7.61 -22.93
N CYS A 317 20.08 -7.11 -22.58
CA CYS A 317 19.11 -7.76 -21.70
C CYS A 317 18.04 -8.51 -22.49
N ALA A 318 18.33 -8.97 -23.70
CA ALA A 318 17.38 -9.41 -24.72
C ALA A 318 16.35 -10.47 -24.24
N GLU A 319 16.76 -11.40 -23.39
CA GLU A 319 15.85 -12.44 -22.90
C GLU A 319 14.88 -11.93 -21.83
N ARG A 320 15.29 -11.01 -20.96
CA ARG A 320 14.43 -10.39 -19.94
C ARG A 320 13.65 -9.20 -20.48
N ALA A 321 14.23 -8.51 -21.45
CA ALA A 321 13.63 -7.37 -22.14
C ALA A 321 12.70 -7.78 -23.29
N ARG A 322 12.18 -9.00 -23.31
CA ARG A 322 11.28 -9.46 -24.35
C ARG A 322 9.97 -8.70 -24.26
N ILE A 323 9.88 -7.67 -25.09
CA ILE A 323 8.71 -6.80 -25.14
C ILE A 323 7.69 -7.41 -26.10
N LEU A 324 6.50 -7.53 -25.61
CA LEU A 324 5.36 -7.97 -26.38
C LEU A 324 4.97 -6.93 -27.44
N PRO A 325 4.19 -7.32 -28.44
CA PRO A 325 4.05 -6.62 -29.72
C PRO A 325 3.75 -5.13 -29.57
N ARG A 326 4.14 -4.38 -30.58
CA ARG A 326 3.89 -2.95 -30.68
C ARG A 326 2.40 -2.68 -30.66
N ASN A 327 1.97 -1.72 -29.84
CA ASN A 327 0.71 -1.06 -30.14
C ASN A 327 0.91 -0.28 -31.44
N THR A 328 0.20 -0.65 -32.48
CA THR A 328 0.16 0.15 -33.69
C THR A 328 -0.56 1.44 -33.38
N SER A 329 -0.05 2.55 -33.90
CA SER A 329 -0.74 3.82 -33.79
C SER A 329 -2.15 3.70 -34.36
N ALA A 330 -3.16 3.84 -33.51
CA ALA A 330 -4.53 3.88 -33.95
C ALA A 330 -4.76 5.19 -34.72
N THR A 331 -4.81 5.12 -36.03
CA THR A 331 -5.23 6.23 -36.85
C THR A 331 -6.52 5.83 -37.58
N SER A 332 -7.43 6.79 -37.71
CA SER A 332 -8.66 6.58 -38.49
C SER A 332 -8.39 6.44 -40.00
N SER A 333 -7.19 6.74 -40.46
CA SER A 333 -6.76 6.68 -41.85
C SER A 333 -5.36 6.06 -41.97
N PRO A 334 -5.20 4.76 -41.66
CA PRO A 334 -3.91 4.09 -41.78
C PRO A 334 -3.45 4.02 -43.22
N THR A 335 -2.13 3.96 -43.45
CA THR A 335 -1.60 3.61 -44.78
C THR A 335 -2.03 2.20 -45.17
N VAL A 336 -1.96 1.85 -46.44
CA VAL A 336 -2.32 0.51 -46.94
C VAL A 336 -1.50 -0.57 -46.23
N GLU A 337 -0.22 -0.33 -46.02
CA GLU A 337 0.69 -1.25 -45.34
C GLU A 337 0.26 -1.48 -43.88
N VAL A 338 -0.04 -0.40 -43.16
CA VAL A 338 -0.52 -0.50 -41.77
C VAL A 338 -1.89 -1.17 -41.70
N ALA A 339 -2.79 -0.88 -42.65
CA ALA A 339 -4.09 -1.54 -42.73
C ALA A 339 -3.96 -3.05 -42.99
N MET A 340 -3.02 -3.45 -43.85
CA MET A 340 -2.74 -4.86 -44.13
C MET A 340 -2.15 -5.58 -42.88
N GLU A 341 -1.25 -4.93 -42.15
CA GLU A 341 -0.73 -5.46 -40.86
C GLU A 341 -1.84 -5.63 -39.84
N LEU A 342 -2.70 -4.63 -39.66
CA LEU A 342 -3.84 -4.69 -38.78
C LEU A 342 -4.83 -5.81 -39.15
N ALA A 343 -5.09 -5.98 -40.43
CA ALA A 343 -5.94 -7.07 -40.94
C ALA A 343 -5.30 -8.44 -40.63
N LYS A 344 -4.00 -8.59 -40.84
CA LYS A 344 -3.28 -9.82 -40.51
C LYS A 344 -3.34 -10.10 -39.02
N GLU A 345 -3.13 -9.10 -38.18
CA GLU A 345 -3.21 -9.23 -36.71
C GLU A 345 -4.60 -9.66 -36.23
N ALA A 346 -5.67 -9.27 -36.92
CA ALA A 346 -7.02 -9.69 -36.57
C ALA A 346 -7.25 -11.20 -36.80
N TYR A 347 -6.51 -11.83 -37.70
CA TYR A 347 -6.58 -13.28 -37.98
C TYR A 347 -5.54 -14.09 -37.19
N GLU A 348 -4.47 -13.48 -36.77
CA GLU A 348 -3.43 -14.08 -35.92
C GLU A 348 -3.40 -13.34 -34.60
N PRO A 349 -4.16 -13.79 -33.58
CA PRO A 349 -4.21 -13.12 -32.29
C PRO A 349 -2.81 -12.94 -31.73
N ARG A 350 -2.51 -11.73 -31.26
CA ARG A 350 -1.24 -11.44 -30.61
C ARG A 350 -1.13 -12.18 -29.30
N LEU A 351 0.05 -12.61 -28.97
CA LEU A 351 0.36 -13.12 -27.64
C LEU A 351 0.19 -11.98 -26.64
N THR A 352 -0.78 -12.12 -25.75
CA THR A 352 -0.98 -11.18 -24.63
C THR A 352 0.04 -11.41 -23.54
N LEU A 353 0.26 -10.43 -22.68
CA LEU A 353 1.15 -10.59 -21.51
C LEU A 353 0.67 -11.71 -20.60
N GLU A 354 -0.62 -11.83 -20.39
CA GLU A 354 -1.26 -12.87 -19.61
C GLU A 354 -0.91 -14.26 -20.13
N HIS A 355 -1.19 -14.53 -21.41
CA HIS A 355 -0.87 -15.82 -22.04
C HIS A 355 0.63 -16.11 -22.04
N TRP A 356 1.45 -15.08 -22.28
CA TRP A 356 2.90 -15.24 -22.24
C TRP A 356 3.41 -15.67 -20.87
N ILE A 357 2.84 -15.12 -19.78
CA ILE A 357 3.19 -15.52 -18.42
C ILE A 357 2.72 -16.95 -18.16
N GLU A 358 1.51 -17.32 -18.60
CA GLU A 358 0.94 -18.66 -18.40
C GLU A 358 1.67 -19.76 -19.18
N GLU A 359 2.04 -19.47 -20.43
CA GLU A 359 2.68 -20.44 -21.33
C GLU A 359 4.18 -20.59 -21.08
N ARG A 360 4.76 -19.69 -20.28
CA ARG A 360 6.20 -19.74 -20.02
C ARG A 360 6.57 -20.98 -19.24
N GLU A 361 7.40 -21.85 -19.83
CA GLU A 361 8.03 -22.96 -19.11
C GLU A 361 8.92 -22.42 -17.99
N PHE A 362 8.66 -22.87 -16.79
CA PHE A 362 9.41 -22.49 -15.62
C PHE A 362 10.69 -23.33 -15.52
N ALA A 363 11.78 -22.79 -15.98
CA ALA A 363 13.07 -23.34 -15.57
C ALA A 363 13.28 -22.98 -14.09
N PRO A 364 13.46 -23.96 -13.20
CA PRO A 364 13.76 -23.65 -11.81
C PRO A 364 15.03 -22.83 -11.75
N SER A 365 14.96 -21.66 -11.11
CA SER A 365 16.10 -20.76 -10.99
C SER A 365 17.20 -21.29 -10.08
N VAL A 366 16.86 -22.26 -9.25
CA VAL A 366 17.77 -22.91 -8.30
C VAL A 366 17.60 -24.42 -8.40
N SER A 367 18.69 -25.16 -8.38
CA SER A 367 18.63 -26.62 -8.25
C SER A 367 17.91 -26.97 -6.95
N VAL A 368 16.81 -27.69 -7.06
CA VAL A 368 16.06 -28.21 -5.91
C VAL A 368 16.67 -29.50 -5.34
N ALA A 369 17.79 -29.97 -5.91
CA ALA A 369 18.47 -31.16 -5.43
C ALA A 369 18.94 -30.95 -3.98
N GLY A 370 18.44 -31.80 -3.09
CA GLY A 370 18.75 -31.76 -1.65
C GLY A 370 17.88 -30.79 -0.82
N LEU A 371 16.94 -30.06 -1.42
CA LEU A 371 15.92 -29.31 -0.68
C LEU A 371 14.84 -30.27 -0.19
N LYS A 372 14.33 -30.00 1.01
CA LYS A 372 13.16 -30.73 1.53
C LYS A 372 11.91 -30.21 0.83
N SER A 373 11.02 -31.13 0.45
CA SER A 373 9.68 -30.78 0.02
C SER A 373 8.93 -30.08 1.16
N ILE A 374 7.98 -29.20 0.83
CA ILE A 374 7.08 -28.62 1.82
C ILE A 374 6.31 -29.69 2.59
N GLU A 375 6.06 -30.84 1.96
CA GLU A 375 5.42 -32.01 2.57
C GLU A 375 6.32 -32.70 3.63
N ASP A 376 7.65 -32.54 3.52
CA ASP A 376 8.61 -33.04 4.50
C ASP A 376 8.75 -32.09 5.71
N ILE A 377 8.22 -30.90 5.62
CA ILE A 377 8.15 -29.96 6.74
C ILE A 377 7.01 -30.45 7.62
N LYS A 378 7.37 -31.24 8.65
CA LYS A 378 6.40 -31.59 9.69
C LYS A 378 5.71 -30.31 10.14
N GLU A 379 4.37 -30.29 10.06
CA GLU A 379 3.57 -29.23 10.63
C GLU A 379 4.19 -28.83 11.96
N LYS A 380 4.63 -27.59 12.07
CA LYS A 380 4.81 -27.02 13.41
C LYS A 380 3.46 -27.24 14.06
N LYS A 381 3.41 -28.09 15.08
CA LYS A 381 2.21 -28.22 15.91
C LYS A 381 1.70 -26.82 16.08
N THR A 382 0.54 -26.55 15.53
CA THR A 382 -0.22 -25.36 15.89
C THR A 382 -0.12 -25.34 17.39
N ILE A 383 0.48 -24.32 17.95
CA ILE A 383 0.52 -24.16 19.39
C ILE A 383 -0.96 -24.06 19.72
N GLN A 384 -1.58 -25.19 19.99
CA GLN A 384 -2.82 -25.21 20.74
C GLN A 384 -2.43 -24.42 21.95
N GLY A 385 -3.01 -23.21 22.07
CA GLY A 385 -2.67 -22.35 23.17
C GLY A 385 -2.78 -23.19 24.41
N GLU A 386 -1.63 -23.55 25.00
CA GLU A 386 -1.65 -24.04 26.34
C GLU A 386 -2.53 -23.05 27.07
N THR A 387 -3.63 -23.53 27.63
CA THR A 387 -4.32 -22.81 28.70
C THR A 387 -3.27 -22.67 29.79
N ARG A 388 -2.35 -21.70 29.60
CA ARG A 388 -1.45 -21.30 30.65
C ARG A 388 -2.35 -20.76 31.72
N ASP A 389 -2.17 -21.22 32.95
CA ASP A 389 -2.81 -20.66 34.13
C ASP A 389 -2.66 -19.14 34.04
N LEU A 390 -3.74 -18.45 33.65
CA LEU A 390 -3.75 -17.00 33.69
C LEU A 390 -3.90 -16.58 35.13
N PRO A 391 -3.24 -15.50 35.58
CA PRO A 391 -3.40 -14.99 36.92
C PRO A 391 -4.89 -14.79 37.22
N GLU A 392 -5.34 -15.27 38.37
CA GLU A 392 -6.74 -15.14 38.76
C GLU A 392 -7.06 -13.68 39.10
N MET A 393 -8.00 -13.11 38.38
CA MET A 393 -8.54 -11.79 38.66
C MET A 393 -9.85 -11.94 39.44
N VAL A 394 -9.92 -11.35 40.62
CA VAL A 394 -11.08 -11.42 41.50
C VAL A 394 -11.62 -10.02 41.83
N ILE A 395 -12.91 -9.94 42.05
CA ILE A 395 -13.55 -8.73 42.60
C ILE A 395 -13.72 -8.95 44.10
N ALA A 396 -12.92 -8.26 44.89
CA ALA A 396 -13.00 -8.32 46.35
C ALA A 396 -13.30 -6.91 46.91
N ASN A 397 -14.32 -6.79 47.75
CA ASN A 397 -14.76 -5.52 48.34
C ASN A 397 -15.02 -4.42 47.29
N GLY A 398 -15.60 -4.80 46.14
CA GLY A 398 -15.91 -3.88 45.02
C GLY A 398 -14.68 -3.40 44.23
N ARG A 399 -13.53 -4.06 44.36
CA ARG A 399 -12.26 -3.70 43.70
C ARG A 399 -11.66 -4.91 43.01
N VAL A 400 -11.08 -4.67 41.81
CA VAL A 400 -10.40 -5.72 41.05
C VAL A 400 -9.01 -5.95 41.61
N GLN A 401 -8.70 -7.21 41.90
CA GLN A 401 -7.40 -7.65 42.40
C GLN A 401 -6.86 -8.79 41.53
N MET A 402 -5.56 -8.89 41.43
CA MET A 402 -4.84 -9.98 40.79
C MET A 402 -3.75 -10.45 41.74
N ASP A 403 -3.72 -11.75 42.04
CA ASP A 403 -2.79 -12.34 43.01
C ASP A 403 -2.79 -11.59 44.38
N GLY A 404 -3.96 -11.11 44.82
CA GLY A 404 -4.14 -10.36 46.05
C GLY A 404 -3.73 -8.90 46.00
N ALA A 405 -3.16 -8.42 44.89
CA ALA A 405 -2.78 -7.03 44.72
C ALA A 405 -3.91 -6.23 44.03
N LEU A 406 -4.19 -5.04 44.54
CA LEU A 406 -5.18 -4.13 43.93
C LEU A 406 -4.70 -3.64 42.58
N LEU A 407 -5.52 -3.81 41.53
CA LEU A 407 -5.25 -3.24 40.23
C LEU A 407 -5.71 -1.78 40.19
N VAL A 408 -4.78 -0.87 39.86
CA VAL A 408 -5.01 0.57 39.81
C VAL A 408 -4.40 1.13 38.53
N GLY A 409 -5.15 1.94 37.82
CA GLY A 409 -4.69 2.59 36.58
C GLY A 409 -5.76 3.44 35.92
N LYS A 410 -5.43 4.03 34.80
CA LYS A 410 -6.32 4.86 33.99
C LYS A 410 -7.15 3.98 33.06
N SER A 411 -8.28 4.48 32.62
CA SER A 411 -8.99 3.96 31.46
C SER A 411 -8.57 4.71 30.20
N ARG A 412 -8.70 4.05 29.06
CA ARG A 412 -8.47 4.62 27.75
C ARG A 412 -9.47 4.04 26.76
N THR A 413 -10.14 4.89 26.04
CA THR A 413 -11.03 4.52 24.93
C THR A 413 -10.25 4.30 23.62
N THR A 414 -10.88 3.66 22.65
CA THR A 414 -10.40 3.55 21.28
C THR A 414 -9.98 4.93 20.76
N PRO A 415 -8.73 5.11 20.28
CA PRO A 415 -8.24 6.43 19.85
C PRO A 415 -9.02 6.99 18.68
N TRP A 416 -9.32 8.27 18.74
CA TRP A 416 -9.96 8.96 17.64
C TRP A 416 -9.08 8.98 16.38
N TRP A 417 -9.72 8.91 15.21
CA TRP A 417 -9.12 8.94 13.90
C TRP A 417 -9.82 9.96 13.00
N ASN A 418 -9.05 10.84 12.37
CA ASN A 418 -9.58 11.92 11.51
C ASN A 418 -9.68 11.56 10.02
N GLY A 419 -9.59 10.32 9.68
CA GLY A 419 -9.71 9.84 8.30
C GLY A 419 -8.45 10.00 7.43
N LYS A 420 -7.29 10.41 7.96
CA LYS A 420 -6.09 10.65 7.16
C LYS A 420 -4.86 9.95 7.68
N LEU A 421 -4.18 9.27 6.78
CA LEU A 421 -2.90 8.62 7.04
C LEU A 421 -1.77 9.61 6.74
N ARG A 422 -1.23 10.27 7.77
CA ARG A 422 -0.14 11.23 7.65
C ARG A 422 1.05 10.81 8.49
N THR A 423 2.25 11.18 8.05
CA THR A 423 3.50 10.84 8.74
C THR A 423 3.53 11.35 10.18
N ASN A 424 3.08 12.58 10.43
CA ASN A 424 3.03 13.12 11.80
C ASN A 424 1.94 12.45 12.65
N TYR A 425 0.85 12.00 12.04
CA TYR A 425 -0.16 11.20 12.73
C TYR A 425 0.45 9.88 13.20
N LEU A 426 1.17 9.17 12.33
CA LEU A 426 1.81 7.92 12.70
C LEU A 426 2.77 8.07 13.88
N LYS A 427 3.54 9.17 13.93
CA LYS A 427 4.43 9.48 15.05
C LYS A 427 3.69 9.71 16.37
N LYS A 428 2.46 10.22 16.32
CA LYS A 428 1.62 10.54 17.48
C LYS A 428 0.55 9.50 17.74
N ALA A 429 0.37 8.54 16.83
CA ALA A 429 -0.66 7.55 16.96
C ALA A 429 -0.45 6.72 18.22
N SER A 430 -1.51 6.53 18.94
CA SER A 430 -1.52 5.58 20.06
C SER A 430 -1.97 4.22 19.55
N PRO A 431 -1.38 3.11 19.99
CA PRO A 431 -1.80 1.78 19.56
C PRO A 431 -3.28 1.50 19.83
N ALA A 432 -3.93 0.77 18.94
CA ALA A 432 -5.35 0.39 19.02
C ALA A 432 -5.54 -1.08 18.67
N ILE A 433 -6.55 -1.73 19.27
CA ILE A 433 -6.77 -3.18 19.10
C ILE A 433 -7.31 -3.49 17.72
N THR A 434 -8.32 -2.78 17.26
CA THR A 434 -9.09 -3.11 16.05
C THR A 434 -8.85 -2.18 14.88
N ARG A 435 -7.79 -1.35 14.94
CA ARG A 435 -7.38 -0.55 13.80
C ARG A 435 -6.69 -1.41 12.76
N PHE A 436 -7.10 -1.26 11.51
CA PHE A 436 -6.68 -2.09 10.41
C PHE A 436 -6.31 -1.28 9.18
N VAL A 437 -5.18 -1.58 8.60
CA VAL A 437 -4.78 -1.11 7.27
C VAL A 437 -4.34 -2.33 6.47
N PRO A 438 -5.01 -2.65 5.37
CA PRO A 438 -4.67 -3.81 4.56
C PRO A 438 -3.20 -3.85 4.17
N GLY A 439 -2.54 -4.97 4.47
CA GLY A 439 -1.14 -5.19 4.14
C GLY A 439 -0.12 -4.31 4.87
N ARG A 440 -0.53 -3.49 5.86
CA ARG A 440 0.38 -2.57 6.54
C ARG A 440 0.30 -2.73 8.06
N GLU A 441 1.39 -3.15 8.64
CA GLU A 441 1.52 -3.28 10.10
C GLU A 441 2.33 -2.13 10.70
N GLY A 442 2.16 -1.92 11.99
CA GLY A 442 2.92 -0.98 12.80
C GLY A 442 2.08 0.07 13.47
N LEU A 443 2.75 0.96 14.21
CA LEU A 443 2.12 2.01 15.00
C LEU A 443 1.27 2.94 14.13
N GLY A 444 0.01 3.07 14.49
CA GLY A 444 -0.94 3.91 13.77
C GLY A 444 -1.49 3.28 12.49
N LEU A 445 -1.07 2.07 12.16
CA LEU A 445 -1.57 1.23 11.08
C LEU A 445 -2.32 0.04 11.67
N THR A 446 -2.02 -1.18 11.25
CA THR A 446 -2.45 -2.38 11.98
C THR A 446 -1.46 -2.62 13.12
N ASP A 447 -1.83 -2.26 14.32
CA ASP A 447 -0.92 -2.36 15.47
C ASP A 447 -0.75 -3.81 15.93
N ARG A 448 0.46 -4.19 16.30
CA ARG A 448 0.69 -5.47 17.00
C ARG A 448 0.08 -5.39 18.40
N ILE A 449 -0.58 -6.43 18.87
CA ILE A 449 -1.20 -6.45 20.20
C ILE A 449 -0.18 -6.25 21.32
N ASP A 450 1.03 -6.80 21.16
CA ASP A 450 2.13 -6.54 22.11
C ASP A 450 2.45 -5.04 22.25
N SER A 451 2.34 -4.28 21.16
CA SER A 451 2.53 -2.83 21.18
C SER A 451 1.42 -2.13 21.97
N VAL A 452 0.17 -2.62 21.88
CA VAL A 452 -0.97 -2.10 22.67
C VAL A 452 -0.73 -2.36 24.15
N VAL A 453 -0.42 -3.60 24.53
CA VAL A 453 -0.15 -4.01 25.90
C VAL A 453 1.02 -3.21 26.51
N ASN A 454 2.14 -3.11 25.79
CA ASN A 454 3.32 -2.37 26.24
C ASN A 454 3.04 -0.86 26.38
N PHE A 455 2.24 -0.29 25.46
CA PHE A 455 1.83 1.10 25.56
C PHE A 455 0.99 1.35 26.81
N MET A 456 0.03 0.49 27.11
CA MET A 456 -0.82 0.60 28.28
C MET A 456 0.01 0.54 29.57
N LYS A 457 0.91 -0.43 29.68
CA LYS A 457 1.81 -0.56 30.84
C LYS A 457 2.65 0.71 31.07
N ARG A 458 3.31 1.21 30.03
CA ARG A 458 4.18 2.40 30.12
C ARG A 458 3.44 3.67 30.53
N ASN A 459 2.13 3.75 30.23
CA ASN A 459 1.31 4.93 30.49
C ASN A 459 0.38 4.78 31.70
N ASN A 460 0.54 3.71 32.49
CA ASN A 460 -0.33 3.39 33.62
C ASN A 460 -1.81 3.34 33.24
N ILE A 461 -2.11 2.70 32.11
CA ILE A 461 -3.46 2.45 31.64
C ILE A 461 -3.81 1.02 32.03
N LEU A 462 -4.86 0.87 32.84
CA LEU A 462 -5.36 -0.41 33.31
C LEU A 462 -6.43 -0.99 32.39
N VAL A 463 -7.31 -0.13 31.92
CA VAL A 463 -8.49 -0.54 31.16
C VAL A 463 -8.40 -0.02 29.72
N PHE A 464 -8.52 -0.92 28.74
CA PHE A 464 -8.82 -0.53 27.38
C PHE A 464 -10.33 -0.59 27.19
N ASP A 465 -10.93 0.55 26.96
CA ASP A 465 -12.34 0.71 26.67
C ASP A 465 -12.55 0.64 25.15
N GLN A 466 -12.97 -0.53 24.68
CA GLN A 466 -13.16 -0.83 23.28
C GLN A 466 -14.61 -0.55 22.88
N ASN A 467 -14.78 0.49 22.10
CA ASN A 467 -16.02 0.76 21.40
C ASN A 467 -15.87 0.54 19.90
N TYR A 468 -16.96 0.40 19.19
CA TYR A 468 -16.98 0.19 17.76
C TYR A 468 -18.00 1.10 17.06
N GLY A 469 -17.85 1.22 15.73
CA GLY A 469 -18.80 1.95 14.91
C GLY A 469 -18.62 3.46 14.88
N LEU A 470 -17.59 4.01 15.54
CA LEU A 470 -17.41 5.44 15.65
C LEU A 470 -16.48 6.02 14.57
N TRP A 471 -15.34 5.40 14.33
CA TRP A 471 -14.25 6.00 13.54
C TRP A 471 -13.74 5.10 12.41
N TYR A 472 -14.58 4.36 11.77
CA TYR A 472 -14.15 3.35 10.81
C TYR A 472 -14.03 3.84 9.37
N ASP A 473 -14.65 4.95 9.05
CA ASP A 473 -14.75 5.43 7.68
C ASP A 473 -14.22 6.86 7.54
N ARG A 474 -13.30 7.05 6.62
CA ARG A 474 -12.71 8.34 6.31
C ARG A 474 -13.67 9.33 5.65
N ARG A 475 -14.74 8.88 5.00
CA ARG A 475 -15.72 9.76 4.36
C ARG A 475 -16.47 10.62 5.34
N ARG A 476 -16.23 10.41 6.61
CA ARG A 476 -16.85 11.20 7.63
C ARG A 476 -15.84 11.60 8.69
N ASP A 477 -15.97 12.83 9.12
CA ASP A 477 -15.37 13.37 10.31
C ASP A 477 -16.38 13.27 11.46
N ASP A 478 -15.90 13.19 12.68
CA ASP A 478 -16.75 13.19 13.89
C ASP A 478 -17.71 14.38 13.93
N HIS A 479 -17.25 15.53 13.45
CA HIS A 479 -18.01 16.76 13.43
C HIS A 479 -18.75 17.02 12.12
N GLU A 480 -18.51 16.24 11.07
CA GLU A 480 -19.24 16.33 9.82
C GLU A 480 -20.61 15.64 9.94
N ARG A 481 -21.65 16.42 9.90
CA ARG A 481 -23.03 15.92 9.88
C ARG A 481 -23.47 15.46 8.49
N ILE A 482 -22.76 15.88 7.47
CA ILE A 482 -23.06 15.52 6.08
C ILE A 482 -22.07 14.45 5.63
N ARG A 483 -22.62 13.31 5.27
CA ARG A 483 -21.84 12.20 4.76
C ARG A 483 -21.72 12.27 3.25
N ARG A 484 -20.53 11.98 2.74
CA ARG A 484 -20.28 11.84 1.30
C ARG A 484 -20.50 10.40 0.88
N ARG A 485 -21.58 10.12 0.18
CA ARG A 485 -21.89 8.78 -0.31
C ARG A 485 -20.91 8.27 -1.36
N ASP A 486 -20.34 9.17 -2.13
CA ASP A 486 -19.39 8.96 -3.22
C ASP A 486 -17.94 9.12 -2.78
N GLY A 487 -17.70 9.40 -1.51
CA GLY A 487 -16.35 9.51 -0.98
C GLY A 487 -15.66 8.16 -0.87
N ASP A 488 -14.33 8.16 -1.08
CA ASP A 488 -13.52 6.96 -0.94
C ASP A 488 -13.39 6.52 0.52
N VAL A 489 -13.29 5.22 0.73
CA VAL A 489 -12.97 4.61 2.01
C VAL A 489 -11.47 4.35 2.09
N TRP A 490 -10.83 4.82 3.15
CA TRP A 490 -9.39 4.72 3.33
C TRP A 490 -9.00 4.05 4.63
N GLY A 491 -7.92 3.28 4.58
CA GLY A 491 -7.23 2.88 5.81
C GLY A 491 -6.56 4.07 6.53
N PRO A 492 -6.37 4.01 7.86
CA PRO A 492 -6.79 2.90 8.70
C PRO A 492 -8.29 2.89 8.93
N PHE A 493 -8.83 1.71 9.03
CA PHE A 493 -10.21 1.49 9.47
C PHE A 493 -10.20 1.07 10.94
N TYR A 494 -11.32 1.26 11.62
CA TYR A 494 -11.63 0.49 12.81
C TYR A 494 -12.59 -0.60 12.40
N GLU A 495 -12.12 -1.84 12.43
CA GLU A 495 -12.94 -2.99 12.08
C GLU A 495 -14.14 -3.11 13.01
N GLN A 496 -15.25 -3.55 12.41
CA GLN A 496 -16.52 -3.71 13.09
C GLN A 496 -16.70 -5.15 13.58
N PRO A 497 -17.54 -5.38 14.59
CA PRO A 497 -17.75 -6.71 15.16
C PRO A 497 -18.49 -7.68 14.23
N PHE A 498 -19.08 -7.20 13.14
CA PHE A 498 -19.81 -7.99 12.17
C PHE A 498 -19.19 -7.88 10.78
N GLY A 499 -19.24 -8.96 10.01
CA GLY A 499 -18.81 -8.99 8.62
C GLY A 499 -19.79 -8.28 7.69
N ARG A 500 -19.29 -7.79 6.56
CA ARG A 500 -20.13 -7.29 5.48
C ARG A 500 -20.82 -8.47 4.77
N SER A 501 -22.09 -8.30 4.46
CA SER A 501 -22.91 -9.37 3.86
C SER A 501 -22.59 -9.66 2.40
N GLY A 502 -21.96 -8.72 1.69
CA GLY A 502 -21.85 -8.75 0.24
C GLY A 502 -23.16 -8.43 -0.49
N GLN A 503 -24.21 -8.03 0.25
CA GLN A 503 -25.55 -7.75 -0.29
C GLN A 503 -26.05 -6.38 0.13
N GLY A 504 -26.92 -5.81 -0.70
CA GLY A 504 -27.47 -4.50 -0.50
C GLY A 504 -26.42 -3.40 -0.55
N ILE A 505 -26.85 -2.18 -0.31
CA ILE A 505 -25.98 -1.01 -0.26
C ILE A 505 -26.29 -0.24 1.02
N ALA A 506 -25.29 -0.09 1.89
CA ALA A 506 -25.35 0.79 3.04
C ALA A 506 -25.13 2.26 2.63
N TRP A 507 -25.25 3.17 3.56
CA TRP A 507 -25.14 4.60 3.27
C TRP A 507 -23.77 4.97 2.65
N GLU A 508 -22.70 4.35 3.08
CA GLU A 508 -21.37 4.58 2.54
C GLU A 508 -21.09 3.97 1.16
N GLY A 509 -22.06 3.25 0.60
CA GLY A 509 -21.90 2.59 -0.69
C GLY A 509 -21.31 1.18 -0.61
N LEU A 510 -20.91 0.72 0.56
CA LEU A 510 -20.49 -0.67 0.80
C LEU A 510 -21.70 -1.57 1.03
N SER A 511 -21.50 -2.90 1.02
CA SER A 511 -22.59 -3.81 1.38
C SER A 511 -23.00 -3.66 2.84
N LYS A 512 -24.23 -4.06 3.15
CA LYS A 512 -24.74 -4.05 4.52
C LYS A 512 -24.02 -5.06 5.39
N TYR A 513 -24.08 -4.89 6.70
CA TYR A 513 -23.57 -5.87 7.67
C TYR A 513 -24.51 -7.07 7.78
N ASP A 514 -23.94 -8.23 8.06
CA ASP A 514 -24.67 -9.43 8.46
C ASP A 514 -24.49 -9.65 9.97
N LEU A 515 -25.55 -9.37 10.73
CA LEU A 515 -25.51 -9.48 12.20
C LEU A 515 -25.44 -10.93 12.70
N ASN A 516 -25.63 -11.91 11.83
CA ASN A 516 -25.44 -13.31 12.14
C ASN A 516 -24.02 -13.80 11.83
N ARG A 517 -23.18 -12.91 11.32
CA ARG A 517 -21.81 -13.21 10.92
C ARG A 517 -20.82 -12.35 11.70
N PRO A 518 -20.29 -12.85 12.85
CA PRO A 518 -19.22 -12.16 13.56
C PRO A 518 -18.00 -11.99 12.66
N ASN A 519 -17.35 -10.82 12.74
CA ASN A 519 -16.08 -10.58 12.06
C ASN A 519 -14.96 -11.33 12.79
N ALA A 520 -14.50 -12.43 12.22
CA ALA A 520 -13.51 -13.32 12.83
C ALA A 520 -12.21 -12.57 13.19
N TRP A 521 -11.74 -11.66 12.34
CA TRP A 521 -10.54 -10.87 12.60
C TRP A 521 -10.73 -9.95 13.83
N TYR A 522 -11.84 -9.23 13.93
CA TYR A 522 -12.15 -8.36 15.05
C TYR A 522 -12.10 -9.13 16.38
N TRP A 523 -12.82 -10.24 16.46
CA TRP A 523 -12.91 -11.04 17.68
C TRP A 523 -11.61 -11.75 18.03
N ALA A 524 -10.84 -12.19 17.03
CA ALA A 524 -9.51 -12.75 17.26
C ALA A 524 -8.54 -11.72 17.87
N ARG A 525 -8.60 -10.47 17.42
CA ARG A 525 -7.79 -9.37 17.98
C ARG A 525 -8.15 -9.08 19.43
N LEU A 526 -9.44 -9.04 19.76
CA LEU A 526 -9.87 -8.86 21.17
C LEU A 526 -9.43 -10.03 22.04
N LYS A 527 -9.58 -11.26 21.54
CA LYS A 527 -9.12 -12.47 22.25
C LYS A 527 -7.61 -12.41 22.51
N GLU A 528 -6.81 -12.11 21.51
CA GLU A 528 -5.36 -11.97 21.67
C GLU A 528 -5.00 -10.89 22.69
N PHE A 529 -5.70 -9.75 22.69
CA PHE A 529 -5.50 -8.70 23.68
C PHE A 529 -5.84 -9.19 25.09
N VAL A 530 -6.95 -9.88 25.28
CA VAL A 530 -7.34 -10.42 26.59
C VAL A 530 -6.30 -11.43 27.08
N GLU A 531 -5.86 -12.35 26.22
CA GLU A 531 -4.86 -13.37 26.59
C GLU A 531 -3.50 -12.77 26.98
N LYS A 532 -3.04 -11.75 26.26
CA LYS A 532 -1.78 -11.07 26.55
C LYS A 532 -1.92 -10.06 27.68
N GLY A 533 -2.99 -9.29 27.69
CA GLY A 533 -3.25 -8.26 28.68
C GLY A 533 -3.51 -8.81 30.08
N SER A 534 -4.25 -9.92 30.19
CA SER A 534 -4.55 -10.55 31.48
C SER A 534 -3.28 -10.97 32.25
N ARG A 535 -2.26 -11.42 31.54
CA ARG A 535 -0.95 -11.76 32.16
C ARG A 535 -0.25 -10.56 32.80
N GLU A 536 -0.59 -9.38 32.32
CA GLU A 536 -0.03 -8.10 32.74
C GLU A 536 -0.99 -7.29 33.62
N GLY A 537 -2.11 -7.92 34.06
CA GLY A 537 -3.11 -7.26 34.87
C GLY A 537 -3.96 -6.21 34.15
N LEU A 538 -4.01 -6.23 32.81
CA LEU A 538 -4.81 -5.30 32.03
C LEU A 538 -6.22 -5.82 31.82
N LEU A 539 -7.17 -4.92 31.70
CA LEU A 539 -8.60 -5.20 31.54
C LEU A 539 -9.10 -4.70 30.19
N LEU A 540 -10.00 -5.46 29.57
CA LEU A 540 -10.80 -5.04 28.43
C LEU A 540 -12.21 -4.71 28.91
N PHE A 541 -12.65 -3.48 28.67
CA PHE A 541 -14.03 -3.09 28.76
C PHE A 541 -14.59 -3.00 27.33
N HIS A 542 -15.52 -3.90 26.99
CA HIS A 542 -16.08 -3.94 25.64
C HIS A 542 -17.49 -3.37 25.63
N GLU A 543 -17.66 -2.25 24.96
CA GLU A 543 -18.96 -1.62 24.75
C GLU A 543 -19.66 -2.26 23.55
N ASN A 544 -20.75 -3.00 23.80
CA ASN A 544 -21.55 -3.59 22.74
C ASN A 544 -22.44 -2.55 22.03
N TYR A 545 -22.57 -1.38 22.61
CA TYR A 545 -23.45 -0.33 22.13
C TYR A 545 -22.90 1.03 22.55
N PHE A 546 -22.84 1.96 21.58
CA PHE A 546 -22.29 3.28 21.83
C PHE A 546 -23.33 4.37 21.54
N GLN A 547 -23.76 5.06 22.57
CA GLN A 547 -24.85 6.04 22.53
C GLN A 547 -24.59 7.20 21.57
N HIS A 548 -23.35 7.64 21.46
CA HIS A 548 -22.95 8.77 20.61
C HIS A 548 -23.32 8.55 19.13
N ASN A 549 -23.20 7.34 18.64
CA ASN A 549 -23.59 7.00 17.27
C ASN A 549 -25.07 7.25 16.98
N ILE A 550 -25.90 7.27 17.99
CA ILE A 550 -27.36 7.36 17.84
C ILE A 550 -27.87 8.77 18.16
N LEU A 551 -27.43 9.34 19.25
CA LEU A 551 -28.04 10.54 19.79
C LEU A 551 -27.32 11.83 19.38
N GLU A 552 -25.99 11.81 19.24
CA GLU A 552 -25.19 13.02 19.09
C GLU A 552 -24.64 13.20 17.68
N ALA A 553 -24.30 12.13 17.01
CA ALA A 553 -23.72 12.18 15.67
C ALA A 553 -24.63 11.47 14.65
N GLY A 554 -25.67 12.14 14.21
CA GLY A 554 -26.68 11.55 13.32
C GLY A 554 -26.12 10.87 12.07
N ALA A 555 -24.97 11.34 11.55
CA ALA A 555 -24.27 10.68 10.46
C ALA A 555 -23.68 9.31 10.86
N HIS A 556 -23.28 9.15 12.11
CA HIS A 556 -22.74 7.88 12.63
C HIS A 556 -23.80 6.79 12.74
N TRP A 557 -25.03 7.18 13.05
CA TRP A 557 -26.14 6.23 13.13
C TRP A 557 -26.41 5.50 11.81
N VAL A 558 -26.28 6.18 10.68
CA VAL A 558 -26.54 5.56 9.37
C VAL A 558 -25.56 4.46 9.03
N ASP A 559 -24.41 4.43 9.68
CA ASP A 559 -23.36 3.42 9.48
C ASP A 559 -23.27 2.41 10.60
N CYS A 560 -24.04 2.60 11.64
CA CYS A 560 -24.09 1.63 12.73
C CYS A 560 -24.50 0.26 12.19
N PRO A 561 -23.80 -0.84 12.54
CA PRO A 561 -24.12 -2.17 12.05
C PRO A 561 -25.59 -2.55 12.26
N TRP A 562 -26.15 -2.17 13.40
CA TRP A 562 -27.55 -2.42 13.75
C TRP A 562 -28.59 -1.77 12.82
N ARG A 563 -28.19 -0.69 12.14
CA ARG A 563 -29.05 -0.03 11.16
C ARG A 563 -28.74 -0.46 9.74
N SER A 564 -27.48 -0.74 9.45
CA SER A 564 -26.98 -1.05 8.11
C SER A 564 -26.96 -2.54 7.80
N SER A 565 -27.62 -3.34 8.63
CA SER A 565 -27.80 -4.78 8.41
C SER A 565 -28.93 -5.12 7.44
#